data_7fa42b1397d623fd58693e598d31fa95
#
_entry.id   7fa42b1397d623fd58693e598d31fa95
#
_cell.length_a   1.000
_cell.length_b   1.000
_cell.length_c   1.000
_cell.angle_alpha   90.00
_cell.angle_beta   90.00
_cell.angle_gamma   90.00
#
_symmetry.space_group_name_H-M   'P 1'
#
loop_
_entity.id
_entity.type
_entity.pdbx_description
1 polymer ?
#
loop_
_entity_poly.entity_id
_entity_poly.type
_entity_poly.pdbx_seq_one_letter_code
_entity_poly.pdbx_strand_id
1 'polypeptide(L)'
;MNFWNAATAIIGILVLTGVISIVFGHLGTWLHFTKVFQTALPDHAPKVSILKPIEGAGPETYEALASFCRMDYPGNVELIVGTIRTDDPVVAVVGRLRAAFPERDIRLVFAELKGANRKTSIMETIWQEATGQFLFFSDADAVAPVDYLRQLVPRLAQPDVGCLTCMFRGIKAHSIGGKMIALHFGFNYLPQWMLAQWTTGIHWAVGITMGVPREVLVKLGGFKSFLNHLADDYELGHRVSQLGLRVIVAPLLVDCVMSEESFGKSFARLLRWKRTIRRARGPQFLGVIVTYPVFWALILALIQPLAWWSWSALGIVVAVRWLFAAGLQAVVKIPDWPRAWWLLPVVDVVEGIAFFGAYFGNMVFWAGRSYLLLCDGTLKPADPDTLRGKVAPVATAKN
;
A
#
# COMPACT_ATOMS: atom_id res chain seq x y z
N MET A 1 -7.72 43.78 3.21
CA MET A 1 -6.80 42.77 3.76
C MET A 1 -5.63 42.68 2.82
N ASN A 2 -4.40 42.93 3.28
CA ASN A 2 -3.26 42.80 2.38
C ASN A 2 -2.96 41.33 2.07
N PHE A 3 -2.22 41.06 0.99
CA PHE A 3 -1.89 39.72 0.52
C PHE A 3 -1.32 38.80 1.65
N TRP A 4 -0.43 39.35 2.47
CA TRP A 4 0.23 38.61 3.55
C TRP A 4 -0.75 38.17 4.65
N ASN A 5 -1.70 39.01 5.01
CA ASN A 5 -2.73 38.64 6.00
C ASN A 5 -3.68 37.55 5.46
N ALA A 6 -4.01 37.62 4.16
CA ALA A 6 -4.81 36.59 3.51
C ALA A 6 -4.06 35.24 3.45
N ALA A 7 -2.79 35.25 3.05
CA ALA A 7 -1.96 34.03 3.03
C ALA A 7 -1.83 33.41 4.42
N THR A 8 -1.54 34.22 5.45
CA THR A 8 -1.45 33.76 6.85
C THR A 8 -2.76 33.12 7.31
N ALA A 9 -3.91 33.72 6.99
CA ALA A 9 -5.22 33.19 7.37
C ALA A 9 -5.50 31.84 6.67
N ILE A 10 -5.24 31.74 5.38
CA ILE A 10 -5.42 30.49 4.60
C ILE A 10 -4.53 29.37 5.18
N ILE A 11 -3.25 29.64 5.42
CA ILE A 11 -2.34 28.64 5.96
C ILE A 11 -2.74 28.27 7.40
N GLY A 12 -3.18 29.23 8.20
CA GLY A 12 -3.73 28.96 9.54
C GLY A 12 -4.94 28.01 9.52
N ILE A 13 -5.84 28.17 8.54
CA ILE A 13 -6.97 27.26 8.32
C ILE A 13 -6.47 25.87 7.93
N LEU A 14 -5.44 25.77 7.06
CA LEU A 14 -4.85 24.47 6.68
C LEU A 14 -4.15 23.79 7.86
N VAL A 15 -3.50 24.53 8.75
CA VAL A 15 -2.95 23.98 10.00
C VAL A 15 -4.07 23.43 10.88
N LEU A 16 -5.12 24.20 11.10
CA LEU A 16 -6.23 23.78 11.97
C LEU A 16 -6.95 22.54 11.40
N THR A 17 -7.31 22.56 10.12
CA THR A 17 -7.95 21.43 9.45
C THR A 17 -7.04 20.20 9.44
N GLY A 18 -5.72 20.40 9.34
CA GLY A 18 -4.72 19.35 9.45
C GLY A 18 -4.68 18.71 10.85
N VAL A 19 -4.71 19.50 11.91
CA VAL A 19 -4.82 18.99 13.28
C VAL A 19 -6.12 18.19 13.48
N ILE A 20 -7.23 18.71 12.99
CA ILE A 20 -8.52 18.00 13.00
C ILE A 20 -8.40 16.65 12.26
N SER A 21 -7.74 16.63 11.10
CA SER A 21 -7.52 15.40 10.33
C SER A 21 -6.68 14.36 11.09
N ILE A 22 -5.65 14.80 11.86
CA ILE A 22 -4.90 13.92 12.74
C ILE A 22 -5.84 13.27 13.76
N VAL A 23 -6.64 14.09 14.49
CA VAL A 23 -7.53 13.60 15.53
C VAL A 23 -8.48 12.54 14.97
N PHE A 24 -9.23 12.88 13.93
CA PHE A 24 -10.21 11.96 13.35
C PHE A 24 -9.59 10.76 12.66
N GLY A 25 -8.50 10.93 11.92
CA GLY A 25 -7.81 9.82 11.26
C GLY A 25 -7.24 8.82 12.26
N HIS A 26 -6.61 9.30 13.34
CA HIS A 26 -6.06 8.42 14.38
C HIS A 26 -7.16 7.75 15.20
N LEU A 27 -8.22 8.50 15.57
CA LEU A 27 -9.37 7.94 16.25
C LEU A 27 -10.06 6.86 15.39
N GLY A 28 -10.27 7.15 14.09
CA GLY A 28 -10.82 6.19 13.15
C GLY A 28 -9.97 4.92 13.04
N THR A 29 -8.66 5.07 13.00
CA THR A 29 -7.74 3.94 12.99
C THR A 29 -7.85 3.13 14.28
N TRP A 30 -7.80 3.78 15.41
CA TRP A 30 -7.91 3.13 16.71
C TRP A 30 -9.24 2.37 16.83
N LEU A 31 -10.36 2.99 16.52
CA LEU A 31 -11.68 2.36 16.55
C LEU A 31 -11.79 1.19 15.57
N HIS A 32 -11.20 1.29 14.38
CA HIS A 32 -11.27 0.24 13.37
C HIS A 32 -10.51 -1.01 13.79
N PHE A 33 -9.30 -0.86 14.31
CA PHE A 33 -8.42 -1.99 14.64
C PHE A 33 -8.61 -2.55 16.06
N THR A 34 -9.30 -1.85 16.94
CA THR A 34 -9.66 -2.36 18.29
C THR A 34 -11.01 -3.04 18.35
N LYS A 35 -11.85 -2.91 17.29
CA LYS A 35 -13.11 -3.63 17.23
C LYS A 35 -12.85 -5.14 17.11
N VAL A 36 -13.25 -5.88 18.13
CA VAL A 36 -13.27 -7.34 18.09
C VAL A 36 -14.49 -7.78 17.26
N PHE A 37 -14.24 -8.17 16.02
CA PHE A 37 -15.27 -8.79 15.18
C PHE A 37 -15.13 -10.31 15.31
N GLN A 38 -16.00 -10.94 16.06
CA GLN A 38 -16.18 -12.39 16.02
C GLN A 38 -17.03 -12.72 14.77
N THR A 39 -16.39 -13.07 13.69
CA THR A 39 -17.04 -13.71 12.54
C THR A 39 -16.64 -15.18 12.53
N ALA A 40 -17.62 -16.05 12.68
CA ALA A 40 -17.38 -17.49 12.56
C ALA A 40 -16.98 -17.84 11.11
N LEU A 41 -16.07 -18.79 10.96
CA LEU A 41 -15.83 -19.40 9.66
C LEU A 41 -17.11 -20.08 9.19
N PRO A 42 -17.38 -20.12 7.86
CA PRO A 42 -18.43 -20.97 7.31
C PRO A 42 -18.26 -22.43 7.79
N ASP A 43 -19.35 -23.16 7.96
CA ASP A 43 -19.36 -24.54 8.45
C ASP A 43 -18.40 -25.46 7.69
N HIS A 44 -18.24 -25.21 6.39
CA HIS A 44 -17.21 -25.84 5.56
C HIS A 44 -16.23 -24.74 5.10
N ALA A 45 -15.02 -24.75 5.66
CA ALA A 45 -13.98 -23.78 5.28
C ALA A 45 -13.68 -23.91 3.77
N PRO A 46 -14.00 -22.85 2.97
CA PRO A 46 -13.88 -22.90 1.51
C PRO A 46 -12.42 -23.01 1.09
N LYS A 47 -12.17 -23.59 -0.10
CA LYS A 47 -10.83 -23.58 -0.72
C LYS A 47 -10.39 -22.15 -1.06
N VAL A 48 -9.15 -21.82 -0.73
CA VAL A 48 -8.54 -20.52 -0.93
C VAL A 48 -7.30 -20.62 -1.82
N SER A 49 -7.15 -19.69 -2.75
CA SER A 49 -5.91 -19.52 -3.52
C SER A 49 -5.19 -18.24 -3.09
N ILE A 50 -3.94 -18.39 -2.65
CA ILE A 50 -3.02 -17.27 -2.42
C ILE A 50 -2.21 -17.07 -3.70
N LEU A 51 -2.27 -15.88 -4.26
CA LEU A 51 -1.73 -15.52 -5.55
C LEU A 51 -0.63 -14.47 -5.37
N LYS A 52 0.61 -14.85 -5.67
CA LYS A 52 1.81 -14.04 -5.45
C LYS A 52 2.48 -13.67 -6.78
N PRO A 53 2.16 -12.51 -7.36
CA PRO A 53 2.90 -11.99 -8.51
C PRO A 53 4.26 -11.48 -8.05
N ILE A 54 5.35 -12.14 -8.48
CA ILE A 54 6.71 -11.83 -8.01
C ILE A 54 7.66 -11.73 -9.21
N GLU A 55 8.48 -10.71 -9.24
CA GLU A 55 9.66 -10.59 -10.10
C GLU A 55 10.88 -10.25 -9.23
N GLY A 56 11.90 -11.09 -9.30
CA GLY A 56 13.07 -11.03 -8.45
C GLY A 56 12.85 -11.66 -7.07
N ALA A 57 13.93 -11.84 -6.34
CA ALA A 57 13.90 -12.30 -4.96
C ALA A 57 14.98 -11.58 -4.15
N GLY A 58 14.58 -11.03 -3.01
CA GLY A 58 15.46 -10.47 -1.99
C GLY A 58 15.71 -11.46 -0.84
N PRO A 59 16.55 -11.09 0.13
CA PRO A 59 16.86 -11.93 1.29
C PRO A 59 15.62 -12.39 2.06
N GLU A 60 14.59 -11.55 2.12
CA GLU A 60 13.38 -11.78 2.92
C GLU A 60 12.26 -12.51 2.14
N THR A 61 12.42 -12.72 0.84
CA THR A 61 11.37 -13.32 -0.02
C THR A 61 10.97 -14.71 0.46
N TYR A 62 11.93 -15.52 0.91
CA TYR A 62 11.63 -16.85 1.45
C TYR A 62 10.72 -16.79 2.67
N GLU A 63 11.06 -15.96 3.66
CA GLU A 63 10.26 -15.83 4.89
C GLU A 63 8.89 -15.21 4.63
N ALA A 64 8.79 -14.25 3.72
CA ALA A 64 7.52 -13.69 3.29
C ALA A 64 6.61 -14.77 2.69
N LEU A 65 7.11 -15.60 1.77
CA LEU A 65 6.36 -16.72 1.18
C LEU A 65 6.04 -17.81 2.22
N ALA A 66 7.00 -18.18 3.08
CA ALA A 66 6.84 -19.20 4.12
C ALA A 66 5.75 -18.82 5.14
N SER A 67 5.51 -17.52 5.39
CA SER A 67 4.44 -17.06 6.26
C SER A 67 3.06 -17.52 5.78
N PHE A 68 2.84 -17.58 4.47
CA PHE A 68 1.61 -18.08 3.86
C PHE A 68 1.48 -19.61 3.93
N CYS A 69 2.59 -20.35 4.05
CA CYS A 69 2.58 -21.79 4.27
C CYS A 69 2.31 -22.17 5.74
N ARG A 70 2.63 -21.26 6.68
CA ARG A 70 2.44 -21.47 8.14
C ARG A 70 1.06 -21.04 8.66
N MET A 71 0.17 -20.57 7.78
CA MET A 71 -1.16 -20.12 8.20
C MET A 71 -1.99 -21.25 8.79
N ASP A 72 -2.72 -20.94 9.88
CA ASP A 72 -3.71 -21.80 10.47
C ASP A 72 -5.09 -21.55 9.83
N TYR A 73 -5.44 -22.43 8.89
CA TYR A 73 -6.72 -22.40 8.22
C TYR A 73 -7.23 -23.84 7.99
N PRO A 74 -8.47 -24.16 8.38
CA PRO A 74 -8.97 -25.54 8.30
C PRO A 74 -9.31 -26.01 6.88
N GLY A 75 -9.48 -25.07 5.93
CA GLY A 75 -9.76 -25.39 4.52
C GLY A 75 -8.50 -25.61 3.70
N ASN A 76 -8.69 -26.10 2.49
CA ASN A 76 -7.59 -26.28 1.54
C ASN A 76 -7.05 -24.93 1.08
N VAL A 77 -5.72 -24.76 1.11
CA VAL A 77 -5.02 -23.57 0.64
C VAL A 77 -4.01 -23.97 -0.43
N GLU A 78 -4.06 -23.31 -1.57
CA GLU A 78 -3.03 -23.39 -2.59
C GLU A 78 -2.26 -22.06 -2.66
N LEU A 79 -0.94 -22.13 -2.79
CA LEU A 79 -0.05 -20.99 -2.98
C LEU A 79 0.47 -21.01 -4.40
N ILE A 80 0.08 -20.02 -5.21
CA ILE A 80 0.51 -19.91 -6.61
C ILE A 80 1.42 -18.70 -6.74
N VAL A 81 2.69 -18.94 -6.99
CA VAL A 81 3.68 -17.91 -7.28
C VAL A 81 3.78 -17.77 -8.79
N GLY A 82 3.61 -16.53 -9.29
CA GLY A 82 3.78 -16.20 -10.70
C GLY A 82 5.02 -15.35 -10.94
N THR A 83 5.74 -15.63 -12.02
CA THR A 83 6.84 -14.80 -12.52
C THR A 83 6.86 -14.82 -14.04
N ILE A 84 7.55 -13.84 -14.67
CA ILE A 84 7.63 -13.79 -16.15
C ILE A 84 8.85 -14.58 -16.67
N ARG A 85 9.94 -14.60 -15.90
CA ARG A 85 11.21 -15.17 -16.35
C ARG A 85 11.46 -16.54 -15.74
N THR A 86 11.91 -17.49 -16.55
CA THR A 86 12.28 -18.84 -16.11
C THR A 86 13.58 -18.87 -15.30
N ASP A 87 14.45 -17.88 -15.49
CA ASP A 87 15.70 -17.66 -14.75
C ASP A 87 15.56 -16.68 -13.57
N ASP A 88 14.32 -16.35 -13.17
CA ASP A 88 14.07 -15.46 -12.04
C ASP A 88 14.55 -16.10 -10.73
N PRO A 89 15.25 -15.35 -9.86
CA PRO A 89 15.70 -15.86 -8.56
C PRO A 89 14.58 -16.46 -7.68
N VAL A 90 13.32 -16.04 -7.86
CA VAL A 90 12.17 -16.60 -7.13
C VAL A 90 11.97 -18.10 -7.42
N VAL A 91 12.41 -18.60 -8.57
CA VAL A 91 12.31 -20.03 -8.93
C VAL A 91 13.02 -20.90 -7.89
N ALA A 92 14.26 -20.53 -7.53
CA ALA A 92 15.02 -21.23 -6.49
C ALA A 92 14.36 -21.10 -5.10
N VAL A 93 13.77 -19.94 -4.79
CA VAL A 93 13.04 -19.72 -3.53
C VAL A 93 11.83 -20.66 -3.44
N VAL A 94 11.03 -20.78 -4.50
CA VAL A 94 9.88 -21.69 -4.55
C VAL A 94 10.32 -23.16 -4.44
N GLY A 95 11.44 -23.54 -5.07
CA GLY A 95 12.01 -24.88 -4.92
C GLY A 95 12.33 -25.22 -3.45
N ARG A 96 12.98 -24.30 -2.74
CA ARG A 96 13.26 -24.45 -1.29
C ARG A 96 11.98 -24.50 -0.47
N LEU A 97 10.98 -23.69 -0.83
CA LEU A 97 9.70 -23.65 -0.12
C LEU A 97 8.95 -24.98 -0.25
N ARG A 98 8.90 -25.57 -1.44
CA ARG A 98 8.30 -26.91 -1.67
C ARG A 98 9.00 -28.01 -0.85
N ALA A 99 10.32 -27.95 -0.75
CA ALA A 99 11.08 -28.90 0.05
C ALA A 99 10.81 -28.76 1.56
N ALA A 100 10.58 -27.52 2.05
CA ALA A 100 10.31 -27.23 3.45
C ALA A 100 8.84 -27.48 3.86
N PHE A 101 7.90 -27.42 2.92
CA PHE A 101 6.45 -27.58 3.13
C PHE A 101 5.87 -28.58 2.12
N PRO A 102 6.27 -29.87 2.17
CA PRO A 102 5.85 -30.87 1.18
C PRO A 102 4.34 -31.16 1.18
N GLU A 103 3.66 -30.86 2.30
CA GLU A 103 2.22 -31.04 2.47
C GLU A 103 1.38 -29.89 1.89
N ARG A 104 2.02 -28.80 1.46
CA ARG A 104 1.33 -27.63 0.93
C ARG A 104 1.26 -27.68 -0.60
N ASP A 105 0.12 -27.31 -1.15
CA ASP A 105 -0.01 -27.12 -2.61
C ASP A 105 0.66 -25.82 -3.01
N ILE A 106 1.93 -25.91 -3.43
CA ILE A 106 2.74 -24.76 -3.87
C ILE A 106 3.05 -24.90 -5.34
N ARG A 107 2.56 -23.96 -6.15
CA ARG A 107 2.77 -23.95 -7.60
C ARG A 107 3.56 -22.73 -8.04
N LEU A 108 4.40 -22.94 -9.06
CA LEU A 108 5.11 -21.88 -9.78
C LEU A 108 4.57 -21.83 -11.20
N VAL A 109 4.16 -20.66 -11.64
CA VAL A 109 3.56 -20.43 -12.94
C VAL A 109 4.36 -19.35 -13.68
N PHE A 110 4.71 -19.60 -14.92
CA PHE A 110 5.37 -18.63 -15.78
C PHE A 110 4.33 -17.88 -16.59
N ALA A 111 4.30 -16.56 -16.41
CA ALA A 111 3.36 -15.67 -17.05
C ALA A 111 3.95 -15.00 -18.28
N GLU A 112 3.14 -14.78 -19.28
CA GLU A 112 3.48 -13.92 -20.41
C GLU A 112 3.21 -12.46 -20.10
N LEU A 113 4.02 -11.57 -20.68
CA LEU A 113 3.78 -10.13 -20.59
C LEU A 113 2.59 -9.76 -21.49
N LYS A 114 1.48 -9.35 -20.88
CA LYS A 114 0.22 -9.01 -21.57
C LYS A 114 -0.03 -7.50 -21.65
N GLY A 115 0.67 -6.71 -20.85
CA GLY A 115 0.52 -5.25 -20.79
C GLY A 115 1.72 -4.55 -20.18
N ALA A 116 1.64 -3.23 -20.07
CA ALA A 116 2.73 -2.42 -19.50
C ALA A 116 2.93 -2.68 -17.99
N ASN A 117 1.86 -3.02 -17.27
CA ASN A 117 1.94 -3.44 -15.88
C ASN A 117 2.27 -4.93 -15.80
N ARG A 118 3.50 -5.24 -15.44
CA ARG A 118 4.02 -6.60 -15.34
C ARG A 118 3.37 -7.39 -14.20
N LYS A 119 3.13 -6.75 -13.05
CA LYS A 119 2.42 -7.35 -11.91
C LYS A 119 1.03 -7.81 -12.34
N THR A 120 0.29 -6.93 -13.02
CA THR A 120 -1.07 -7.25 -13.50
C THR A 120 -1.06 -8.35 -14.58
N SER A 121 -0.01 -8.38 -15.43
CA SER A 121 0.18 -9.47 -16.41
C SER A 121 0.36 -10.83 -15.72
N ILE A 122 1.15 -10.86 -14.64
CA ILE A 122 1.32 -12.07 -13.82
C ILE A 122 0.00 -12.43 -13.14
N MET A 123 -0.68 -11.46 -12.51
CA MET A 123 -1.98 -11.70 -11.86
C MET A 123 -3.01 -12.27 -12.82
N GLU A 124 -3.07 -11.75 -14.05
CA GLU A 124 -3.98 -12.24 -15.09
C GLU A 124 -3.71 -13.71 -15.49
N THR A 125 -2.47 -14.17 -15.38
CA THR A 125 -2.13 -15.56 -15.67
C THR A 125 -2.43 -16.47 -14.47
N ILE A 126 -1.95 -16.11 -13.26
CA ILE A 126 -2.03 -17.01 -12.11
C ILE A 126 -3.44 -17.19 -11.56
N TRP A 127 -4.34 -16.23 -11.73
CA TRP A 127 -5.71 -16.42 -11.26
C TRP A 127 -6.49 -17.46 -12.08
N GLN A 128 -6.13 -17.65 -13.34
CA GLN A 128 -6.73 -18.67 -14.22
C GLN A 128 -6.30 -20.09 -13.80
N GLU A 129 -5.10 -20.23 -13.23
CA GLU A 129 -4.59 -21.49 -12.67
C GLU A 129 -5.11 -21.79 -11.27
N ALA A 130 -5.70 -20.81 -10.61
CA ALA A 130 -6.23 -20.95 -9.28
C ALA A 130 -7.56 -21.76 -9.28
N THR A 131 -7.85 -22.48 -8.21
CA THR A 131 -9.06 -23.30 -8.08
C THR A 131 -9.88 -22.96 -6.84
N GLY A 132 -9.38 -22.07 -5.96
CA GLY A 132 -10.06 -21.63 -4.75
C GLY A 132 -11.33 -20.82 -5.04
N GLN A 133 -12.29 -20.88 -4.12
CA GLN A 133 -13.49 -20.06 -4.13
C GLN A 133 -13.16 -18.59 -3.85
N PHE A 134 -12.19 -18.34 -2.98
CA PHE A 134 -11.66 -17.00 -2.67
C PHE A 134 -10.22 -16.87 -3.14
N LEU A 135 -9.93 -15.77 -3.81
CA LEU A 135 -8.64 -15.45 -4.38
C LEU A 135 -8.01 -14.30 -3.57
N PHE A 136 -6.83 -14.51 -3.02
CA PHE A 136 -6.08 -13.48 -2.31
C PHE A 136 -4.80 -13.15 -3.09
N PHE A 137 -4.76 -11.95 -3.66
CA PHE A 137 -3.55 -11.39 -4.28
C PHE A 137 -2.73 -10.68 -3.21
N SER A 138 -1.44 -10.97 -3.13
CA SER A 138 -0.58 -10.37 -2.12
C SER A 138 0.81 -10.08 -2.68
N ASP A 139 1.37 -8.92 -2.32
CA ASP A 139 2.68 -8.47 -2.78
C ASP A 139 3.82 -9.38 -2.26
N ALA A 140 4.99 -9.29 -2.91
CA ALA A 140 6.14 -10.15 -2.63
C ALA A 140 6.73 -9.98 -1.22
N ASP A 141 6.62 -8.76 -0.67
CA ASP A 141 7.14 -8.31 0.63
C ASP A 141 6.13 -8.40 1.78
N ALA A 142 4.93 -8.90 1.50
CA ALA A 142 3.89 -9.10 2.51
C ALA A 142 4.13 -10.37 3.33
N VAL A 143 4.05 -10.24 4.65
CA VAL A 143 4.14 -11.33 5.63
C VAL A 143 2.80 -11.49 6.31
N ALA A 144 2.18 -12.67 6.14
CA ALA A 144 0.87 -12.96 6.70
C ALA A 144 0.98 -13.40 8.17
N PRO A 145 0.10 -12.93 9.09
CA PRO A 145 -0.04 -13.51 10.40
C PRO A 145 -0.67 -14.92 10.32
N VAL A 146 -0.46 -15.74 11.35
CA VAL A 146 -0.90 -17.15 11.36
C VAL A 146 -2.41 -17.29 11.16
N ASP A 147 -3.19 -16.39 11.70
CA ASP A 147 -4.67 -16.37 11.66
C ASP A 147 -5.25 -15.57 10.49
N TYR A 148 -4.41 -15.21 9.50
CA TYR A 148 -4.75 -14.36 8.35
C TYR A 148 -6.05 -14.80 7.66
N LEU A 149 -6.13 -16.04 7.18
CA LEU A 149 -7.33 -16.54 6.49
C LEU A 149 -8.52 -16.74 7.44
N ARG A 150 -8.28 -17.11 8.71
CA ARG A 150 -9.35 -17.21 9.70
C ARG A 150 -10.06 -15.88 9.92
N GLN A 151 -9.34 -14.78 9.83
CA GLN A 151 -9.91 -13.44 9.98
C GLN A 151 -10.54 -12.91 8.68
N LEU A 152 -9.96 -13.22 7.52
CA LEU A 152 -10.37 -12.58 6.25
C LEU A 152 -11.49 -13.32 5.53
N VAL A 153 -11.46 -14.66 5.51
CA VAL A 153 -12.43 -15.45 4.74
C VAL A 153 -13.86 -15.23 5.21
N PRO A 154 -14.20 -15.20 6.51
CA PRO A 154 -15.58 -14.96 6.95
C PRO A 154 -16.14 -13.59 6.55
N ARG A 155 -15.25 -12.61 6.44
CA ARG A 155 -15.63 -11.24 6.01
C ARG A 155 -15.84 -11.16 4.51
N LEU A 156 -14.98 -11.84 3.75
CA LEU A 156 -15.09 -11.89 2.30
C LEU A 156 -16.28 -12.77 1.83
N ALA A 157 -16.70 -13.72 2.67
CA ALA A 157 -17.85 -14.59 2.38
C ALA A 157 -19.22 -13.90 2.58
N GLN A 158 -19.26 -12.65 3.05
CA GLN A 158 -20.51 -11.90 3.14
C GLN A 158 -21.04 -11.62 1.73
N PRO A 159 -22.34 -11.83 1.48
CA PRO A 159 -22.91 -11.79 0.12
C PRO A 159 -22.76 -10.47 -0.63
N ASP A 160 -22.67 -9.36 0.12
CA ASP A 160 -22.55 -8.00 -0.42
C ASP A 160 -21.09 -7.52 -0.55
N VAL A 161 -20.11 -8.34 -0.15
CA VAL A 161 -18.69 -8.01 -0.21
C VAL A 161 -18.05 -8.59 -1.47
N GLY A 162 -17.61 -7.71 -2.36
CA GLY A 162 -16.92 -8.10 -3.58
C GLY A 162 -15.41 -7.98 -3.55
N CYS A 163 -14.87 -7.18 -2.63
CA CYS A 163 -13.43 -7.06 -2.42
C CYS A 163 -13.12 -6.76 -0.95
N LEU A 164 -12.09 -7.40 -0.44
CA LEU A 164 -11.52 -7.14 0.87
C LEU A 164 -10.06 -6.73 0.71
N THR A 165 -9.62 -5.72 1.44
CA THR A 165 -8.21 -5.31 1.49
C THR A 165 -7.75 -5.20 2.93
N CYS A 166 -6.43 -5.36 3.15
CA CYS A 166 -5.80 -5.13 4.43
C CYS A 166 -4.92 -3.88 4.37
N MET A 167 -4.86 -3.17 5.48
CA MET A 167 -3.80 -2.19 5.70
C MET A 167 -2.54 -2.90 6.19
N PHE A 168 -1.44 -2.17 6.23
CA PHE A 168 -0.13 -2.77 6.51
C PHE A 168 0.75 -1.84 7.34
N ARG A 169 1.76 -2.44 7.96
CA ARG A 169 2.81 -1.73 8.70
C ARG A 169 4.18 -2.18 8.22
N GLY A 170 5.14 -1.26 8.22
CA GLY A 170 6.53 -1.58 7.87
C GLY A 170 7.24 -2.29 9.01
N ILE A 171 7.94 -3.37 8.66
CA ILE A 171 8.84 -4.11 9.58
C ILE A 171 10.24 -4.21 9.00
N LYS A 172 11.26 -4.47 9.84
CA LYS A 172 12.68 -4.60 9.45
C LYS A 172 13.23 -3.36 8.73
N ALA A 173 12.82 -2.17 9.18
CA ALA A 173 13.23 -0.89 8.61
C ALA A 173 14.58 -0.44 9.21
N HIS A 174 15.70 -0.92 8.67
CA HIS A 174 17.03 -0.58 9.21
C HIS A 174 17.57 0.75 8.68
N SER A 175 17.39 1.03 7.39
CA SER A 175 17.83 2.27 6.75
C SER A 175 16.92 3.45 7.11
N ILE A 176 17.43 4.69 6.96
CA ILE A 176 16.63 5.90 7.20
C ILE A 176 15.46 6.01 6.24
N GLY A 177 15.63 5.61 4.99
CA GLY A 177 14.57 5.58 4.01
C GLY A 177 13.52 4.53 4.34
N GLY A 178 13.91 3.32 4.75
CA GLY A 178 12.99 2.28 5.21
C GLY A 178 12.17 2.74 6.42
N LYS A 179 12.81 3.40 7.41
CA LYS A 179 12.13 3.99 8.58
C LYS A 179 11.11 5.04 8.19
N MET A 180 11.45 5.93 7.25
CA MET A 180 10.50 6.93 6.73
C MET A 180 9.25 6.27 6.14
N ILE A 181 9.42 5.24 5.32
CA ILE A 181 8.29 4.54 4.70
C ILE A 181 7.47 3.78 5.75
N ALA A 182 8.12 3.13 6.73
CA ALA A 182 7.41 2.46 7.83
C ALA A 182 6.56 3.45 8.65
N LEU A 183 7.10 4.63 8.98
CA LEU A 183 6.37 5.70 9.67
C LEU A 183 5.24 6.26 8.80
N HIS A 184 5.49 6.47 7.51
CA HIS A 184 4.46 6.86 6.55
C HIS A 184 3.27 5.88 6.57
N PHE A 185 3.52 4.58 6.48
CA PHE A 185 2.47 3.59 6.48
C PHE A 185 1.61 3.62 7.74
N GLY A 186 2.23 3.60 8.91
CA GLY A 186 1.52 3.49 10.17
C GLY A 186 0.86 4.78 10.64
N PHE A 187 1.47 5.95 10.41
CA PHE A 187 1.05 7.19 11.05
C PHE A 187 0.54 8.26 10.09
N ASN A 188 0.71 8.10 8.76
CA ASN A 188 0.17 8.99 7.74
C ASN A 188 -0.85 8.26 6.88
N TYR A 189 -0.42 7.23 6.16
CA TYR A 189 -1.24 6.54 5.17
C TYR A 189 -2.46 5.86 5.80
N LEU A 190 -2.25 5.10 6.87
CA LEU A 190 -3.34 4.41 7.57
C LEU A 190 -4.39 5.38 8.16
N PRO A 191 -4.05 6.45 8.91
CA PRO A 191 -5.03 7.44 9.35
C PRO A 191 -5.71 8.18 8.21
N GLN A 192 -5.02 8.50 7.11
CA GLN A 192 -5.62 9.12 5.93
C GLN A 192 -6.67 8.20 5.29
N TRP A 193 -6.42 6.90 5.25
CA TRP A 193 -7.37 5.90 4.77
C TRP A 193 -8.62 5.84 5.64
N MET A 194 -8.46 5.80 6.96
CA MET A 194 -9.60 5.77 7.89
C MET A 194 -10.41 7.07 7.82
N LEU A 195 -9.75 8.21 7.66
CA LEU A 195 -10.43 9.48 7.42
C LEU A 195 -11.23 9.47 6.11
N ALA A 196 -10.65 8.95 5.02
CA ALA A 196 -11.32 8.80 3.73
C ALA A 196 -12.53 7.85 3.83
N GLN A 197 -12.42 6.76 4.60
CA GLN A 197 -13.52 5.83 4.84
C GLN A 197 -14.72 6.53 5.50
N TRP A 198 -14.48 7.45 6.42
CA TRP A 198 -15.54 8.17 7.13
C TRP A 198 -16.14 9.32 6.32
N THR A 199 -15.38 9.91 5.40
CA THR A 199 -15.80 11.09 4.65
C THR A 199 -16.38 10.76 3.28
N THR A 200 -15.78 9.82 2.55
CA THR A 200 -16.16 9.51 1.15
C THR A 200 -16.57 8.06 0.93
N GLY A 201 -16.43 7.19 1.92
CA GLY A 201 -16.51 5.74 1.74
C GLY A 201 -15.30 5.18 1.02
N ILE A 202 -15.17 3.85 1.01
CA ILE A 202 -14.08 3.13 0.33
C ILE A 202 -14.64 2.42 -0.89
N HIS A 203 -14.09 2.76 -2.06
CA HIS A 203 -14.46 2.18 -3.36
C HIS A 203 -13.22 1.68 -4.12
N TRP A 204 -12.11 1.45 -3.42
CA TRP A 204 -10.84 0.99 -3.98
C TRP A 204 -10.12 0.09 -2.95
N ALA A 205 -9.18 -0.71 -3.41
CA ALA A 205 -8.37 -1.58 -2.55
C ALA A 205 -6.95 -1.03 -2.34
N VAL A 206 -6.17 -1.73 -1.52
CA VAL A 206 -4.74 -1.50 -1.27
C VAL A 206 -3.97 -2.75 -1.67
N GLY A 207 -2.91 -2.57 -2.46
CA GLY A 207 -2.25 -3.63 -3.20
C GLY A 207 -1.50 -4.67 -2.38
N ILE A 208 -1.17 -4.40 -1.10
CA ILE A 208 -0.39 -5.34 -0.27
C ILE A 208 -1.12 -6.68 -0.12
N THR A 209 -2.45 -6.63 0.01
CA THR A 209 -3.34 -7.77 0.07
C THR A 209 -4.74 -7.39 -0.39
N MET A 210 -5.25 -8.14 -1.35
CA MET A 210 -6.60 -8.00 -1.89
C MET A 210 -7.26 -9.37 -1.97
N GLY A 211 -8.40 -9.55 -1.29
CA GLY A 211 -9.23 -10.74 -1.36
C GLY A 211 -10.45 -10.48 -2.26
N VAL A 212 -10.75 -11.40 -3.18
CA VAL A 212 -11.90 -11.30 -4.10
C VAL A 212 -12.54 -12.67 -4.24
N PRO A 213 -13.87 -12.79 -4.17
CA PRO A 213 -14.56 -14.02 -4.58
C PRO A 213 -14.27 -14.32 -6.05
N ARG A 214 -14.02 -15.59 -6.38
CA ARG A 214 -13.74 -16.00 -7.78
C ARG A 214 -14.84 -15.55 -8.73
N GLU A 215 -16.08 -15.69 -8.36
CA GLU A 215 -17.23 -15.30 -9.18
C GLU A 215 -17.24 -13.79 -9.51
N VAL A 216 -16.78 -12.96 -8.58
CA VAL A 216 -16.67 -11.51 -8.79
C VAL A 216 -15.56 -11.23 -9.80
N LEU A 217 -14.40 -11.87 -9.69
CA LEU A 217 -13.32 -11.69 -10.65
C LEU A 217 -13.70 -12.21 -12.05
N VAL A 218 -14.47 -13.30 -12.14
CA VAL A 218 -15.04 -13.80 -13.40
C VAL A 218 -15.98 -12.75 -14.02
N LYS A 219 -16.88 -12.14 -13.23
CA LYS A 219 -17.77 -11.06 -13.70
C LYS A 219 -17.01 -9.84 -14.21
N LEU A 220 -15.86 -9.53 -13.64
CA LEU A 220 -14.97 -8.46 -14.08
C LEU A 220 -14.18 -8.82 -15.35
N GLY A 221 -14.15 -10.09 -15.78
CA GLY A 221 -13.35 -10.58 -16.89
C GLY A 221 -11.84 -10.70 -16.57
N GLY A 222 -11.49 -10.85 -15.29
CA GLY A 222 -10.11 -10.89 -14.80
C GLY A 222 -9.45 -9.51 -14.78
N PHE A 223 -8.15 -9.48 -15.05
CA PHE A 223 -7.33 -8.26 -15.05
C PHE A 223 -7.13 -7.65 -16.44
N LYS A 224 -7.74 -8.21 -17.49
CA LYS A 224 -7.52 -7.82 -18.91
C LYS A 224 -7.77 -6.34 -19.15
N SER A 225 -8.79 -5.77 -18.52
CA SER A 225 -9.20 -4.39 -18.77
C SER A 225 -8.29 -3.33 -18.11
N PHE A 226 -7.37 -3.74 -17.24
CA PHE A 226 -6.43 -2.82 -16.58
C PHE A 226 -4.96 -3.28 -16.57
N LEU A 227 -4.57 -4.10 -17.56
CA LEU A 227 -3.19 -4.57 -17.77
C LEU A 227 -2.17 -3.44 -17.95
N ASN A 228 -2.61 -2.24 -18.27
CA ASN A 228 -1.75 -1.07 -18.46
C ASN A 228 -1.86 -0.04 -17.33
N HIS A 229 -2.76 -0.21 -16.38
CA HIS A 229 -2.89 0.74 -15.27
C HIS A 229 -1.82 0.51 -14.20
N LEU A 230 -1.26 1.60 -13.65
CA LEU A 230 -0.28 1.51 -12.58
C LEU A 230 -0.91 1.13 -11.24
N ALA A 231 -2.10 1.64 -10.96
CA ALA A 231 -2.85 1.40 -9.73
C ALA A 231 -3.79 0.18 -9.90
N ASP A 232 -3.23 -1.02 -9.99
CA ASP A 232 -3.97 -2.27 -10.16
C ASP A 232 -4.96 -2.52 -9.00
N ASP A 233 -4.58 -2.13 -7.80
CA ASP A 233 -5.37 -2.21 -6.58
C ASP A 233 -6.57 -1.25 -6.60
N TYR A 234 -6.34 0.01 -6.97
CA TYR A 234 -7.42 0.97 -7.16
C TYR A 234 -8.43 0.48 -8.21
N GLU A 235 -7.93 0.05 -9.38
CA GLU A 235 -8.78 -0.42 -10.48
C GLU A 235 -9.63 -1.63 -10.08
N LEU A 236 -9.04 -2.61 -9.39
CA LEU A 236 -9.77 -3.79 -8.92
C LEU A 236 -10.92 -3.38 -7.97
N GLY A 237 -10.61 -2.62 -6.92
CA GLY A 237 -11.61 -2.20 -5.95
C GLY A 237 -12.68 -1.30 -6.56
N HIS A 238 -12.28 -0.36 -7.43
CA HIS A 238 -13.20 0.55 -8.12
C HIS A 238 -14.19 -0.21 -9.01
N ARG A 239 -13.73 -1.16 -9.81
CA ARG A 239 -14.58 -1.98 -10.68
C ARG A 239 -15.50 -2.89 -9.88
N VAL A 240 -15.05 -3.45 -8.77
CA VAL A 240 -15.92 -4.19 -7.84
C VAL A 240 -17.03 -3.30 -7.31
N SER A 241 -16.73 -2.06 -6.92
CA SER A 241 -17.75 -1.12 -6.44
C SER A 241 -18.76 -0.74 -7.54
N GLN A 242 -18.34 -0.69 -8.82
CA GLN A 242 -19.24 -0.46 -9.95
C GLN A 242 -20.23 -1.62 -10.19
N LEU A 243 -19.93 -2.84 -9.71
CA LEU A 243 -20.88 -3.95 -9.70
C LEU A 243 -21.92 -3.85 -8.57
N GLY A 244 -21.90 -2.77 -7.77
CA GLY A 244 -22.78 -2.59 -6.61
C GLY A 244 -22.33 -3.38 -5.37
N LEU A 245 -21.14 -3.98 -5.39
CA LEU A 245 -20.58 -4.73 -4.27
C LEU A 245 -19.69 -3.85 -3.40
N ARG A 246 -19.64 -4.15 -2.11
CA ARG A 246 -18.80 -3.42 -1.16
C ARG A 246 -17.34 -3.82 -1.28
N VAL A 247 -16.47 -2.80 -1.14
CA VAL A 247 -15.05 -2.96 -0.85
C VAL A 247 -14.86 -2.68 0.64
N ILE A 248 -14.27 -3.62 1.36
CA ILE A 248 -14.06 -3.49 2.81
C ILE A 248 -12.58 -3.52 3.18
N VAL A 249 -12.22 -2.77 4.23
CA VAL A 249 -10.92 -2.85 4.88
C VAL A 249 -11.04 -3.81 6.06
N ALA A 250 -10.26 -4.87 6.07
CA ALA A 250 -10.24 -5.78 7.22
C ALA A 250 -9.52 -5.13 8.41
N PRO A 251 -9.96 -5.39 9.66
CA PRO A 251 -9.29 -4.89 10.85
C PRO A 251 -8.04 -5.76 11.19
N LEU A 252 -7.23 -6.01 10.18
CA LEU A 252 -6.00 -6.79 10.23
C LEU A 252 -4.89 -5.99 9.57
N LEU A 253 -3.75 -5.88 10.24
CA LEU A 253 -2.52 -5.32 9.66
C LEU A 253 -1.65 -6.45 9.13
N VAL A 254 -1.27 -6.35 7.86
CA VAL A 254 -0.28 -7.22 7.24
C VAL A 254 1.10 -6.59 7.42
N ASP A 255 2.10 -7.39 7.77
CA ASP A 255 3.46 -6.91 7.85
C ASP A 255 4.06 -6.76 6.45
N CYS A 256 4.73 -5.64 6.19
CA CYS A 256 5.42 -5.37 4.93
C CYS A 256 6.92 -5.19 5.23
N VAL A 257 7.74 -6.04 4.64
CA VAL A 257 9.19 -5.96 4.83
C VAL A 257 9.74 -4.73 4.11
N MET A 258 10.39 -3.85 4.87
CA MET A 258 10.97 -2.65 4.29
C MET A 258 12.32 -2.96 3.65
N SER A 259 12.45 -2.56 2.39
CA SER A 259 13.73 -2.63 1.70
C SER A 259 14.72 -1.62 2.29
N GLU A 260 16.01 -1.97 2.21
CA GLU A 260 17.08 -1.04 2.54
C GLU A 260 17.20 0.04 1.45
N GLU A 261 16.68 1.23 1.76
CA GLU A 261 16.62 2.33 0.80
C GLU A 261 17.27 3.59 1.35
N SER A 262 17.93 4.34 0.45
CA SER A 262 18.34 5.70 0.75
C SER A 262 17.14 6.63 0.84
N PHE A 263 17.29 7.77 1.53
CA PHE A 263 16.29 8.83 1.59
C PHE A 263 15.74 9.22 0.20
N GLY A 264 16.63 9.40 -0.79
CA GLY A 264 16.23 9.77 -2.14
C GLY A 264 15.37 8.72 -2.84
N LYS A 265 15.65 7.42 -2.66
CA LYS A 265 14.81 6.34 -3.20
C LYS A 265 13.45 6.31 -2.53
N SER A 266 13.38 6.51 -1.22
CA SER A 266 12.12 6.58 -0.48
C SER A 266 11.27 7.78 -0.88
N PHE A 267 11.90 8.95 -1.07
CA PHE A 267 11.22 10.13 -1.62
C PHE A 267 10.66 9.88 -3.03
N ALA A 268 11.45 9.29 -3.93
CA ALA A 268 11.00 8.93 -5.27
C ALA A 268 9.81 7.94 -5.24
N ARG A 269 9.80 7.00 -4.29
CA ARG A 269 8.68 6.07 -4.05
C ARG A 269 7.42 6.83 -3.60
N LEU A 270 7.53 7.71 -2.61
CA LEU A 270 6.43 8.57 -2.15
C LEU A 270 5.88 9.43 -3.28
N LEU A 271 6.75 10.07 -4.05
CA LEU A 271 6.37 10.89 -5.20
C LEU A 271 5.62 10.06 -6.26
N ARG A 272 6.10 8.85 -6.55
CA ARG A 272 5.42 7.92 -7.46
C ARG A 272 4.01 7.60 -6.95
N TRP A 273 3.85 7.26 -5.67
CA TRP A 273 2.52 6.98 -5.09
C TRP A 273 1.60 8.20 -5.16
N LYS A 274 2.10 9.41 -4.83
CA LYS A 274 1.29 10.64 -4.95
C LYS A 274 0.86 10.92 -6.41
N ARG A 275 1.74 10.69 -7.39
CA ARG A 275 1.40 10.78 -8.83
C ARG A 275 0.34 9.76 -9.22
N THR A 276 0.47 8.51 -8.76
CA THR A 276 -0.48 7.43 -9.00
C THR A 276 -1.86 7.76 -8.42
N ILE A 277 -1.92 8.14 -7.14
CA ILE A 277 -3.17 8.51 -6.46
C ILE A 277 -3.83 9.71 -7.14
N ARG A 278 -3.04 10.72 -7.53
CA ARG A 278 -3.56 11.89 -8.25
C ARG A 278 -4.22 11.51 -9.57
N ARG A 279 -3.66 10.58 -10.32
CA ARG A 279 -4.26 10.09 -11.57
C ARG A 279 -5.49 9.21 -11.33
N ALA A 280 -5.43 8.33 -10.34
CA ALA A 280 -6.53 7.45 -10.01
C ALA A 280 -7.74 8.19 -9.41
N ARG A 281 -7.52 9.23 -8.59
CA ARG A 281 -8.58 9.93 -7.86
C ARG A 281 -8.95 11.30 -8.43
N GLY A 282 -8.21 11.81 -9.40
CA GLY A 282 -8.48 13.11 -10.02
C GLY A 282 -8.60 14.25 -9.01
N PRO A 283 -9.67 15.08 -9.07
CA PRO A 283 -9.83 16.24 -8.18
C PRO A 283 -9.92 15.89 -6.69
N GLN A 284 -10.38 14.69 -6.33
CA GLN A 284 -10.47 14.25 -4.94
C GLN A 284 -9.09 14.19 -4.25
N PHE A 285 -8.00 14.06 -5.03
CA PHE A 285 -6.64 14.09 -4.51
C PHE A 285 -6.32 15.43 -3.82
N LEU A 286 -6.97 16.53 -4.19
CA LEU A 286 -6.80 17.83 -3.51
C LEU A 286 -7.16 17.75 -2.02
N GLY A 287 -8.12 16.91 -1.64
CA GLY A 287 -8.49 16.72 -0.24
C GLY A 287 -7.35 16.22 0.66
N VAL A 288 -6.31 15.62 0.08
CA VAL A 288 -5.14 15.17 0.84
C VAL A 288 -4.32 16.34 1.40
N ILE A 289 -4.44 17.53 0.82
CA ILE A 289 -3.69 18.75 1.22
C ILE A 289 -3.91 19.11 2.71
N VAL A 290 -5.11 18.87 3.22
CA VAL A 290 -5.45 19.16 4.62
C VAL A 290 -4.83 18.17 5.62
N THR A 291 -4.20 17.10 5.17
CA THR A 291 -3.65 16.06 6.07
C THR A 291 -2.17 16.28 6.43
N TYR A 292 -1.58 17.44 6.08
CA TYR A 292 -0.16 17.77 6.32
C TYR A 292 0.03 18.95 7.28
N PRO A 293 -0.45 18.89 8.52
CA PRO A 293 -0.42 20.06 9.42
C PRO A 293 0.99 20.53 9.77
N VAL A 294 1.97 19.62 9.94
CA VAL A 294 3.36 20.01 10.24
C VAL A 294 3.98 20.76 9.06
N PHE A 295 3.71 20.31 7.83
CA PHE A 295 4.15 21.03 6.62
C PHE A 295 3.59 22.46 6.59
N TRP A 296 2.28 22.63 6.82
CA TRP A 296 1.65 23.94 6.82
C TRP A 296 2.09 24.82 7.97
N ALA A 297 2.29 24.25 9.17
CA ALA A 297 2.80 24.98 10.32
C ALA A 297 4.24 25.46 10.09
N LEU A 298 5.06 24.66 9.40
CA LEU A 298 6.40 25.07 8.98
C LEU A 298 6.35 26.22 7.97
N ILE A 299 5.49 26.14 6.95
CA ILE A 299 5.27 27.24 6.00
C ILE A 299 4.82 28.51 6.74
N LEU A 300 3.89 28.39 7.70
CA LEU A 300 3.44 29.49 8.52
C LEU A 300 4.59 30.17 9.28
N ALA A 301 5.45 29.38 9.91
CA ALA A 301 6.62 29.86 10.62
C ALA A 301 7.62 30.57 9.71
N LEU A 302 7.81 30.06 8.49
CA LEU A 302 8.73 30.65 7.48
C LEU A 302 8.20 31.97 6.88
N ILE A 303 6.90 32.15 6.71
CA ILE A 303 6.33 33.40 6.20
C ILE A 303 6.12 34.45 7.32
N GLN A 304 6.12 34.05 8.59
CA GLN A 304 6.02 34.92 9.76
C GLN A 304 7.20 34.67 10.73
N PRO A 305 8.47 34.83 10.24
CA PRO A 305 9.63 34.36 11.00
C PRO A 305 9.89 35.15 12.29
N LEU A 306 9.45 36.37 12.36
CA LEU A 306 9.61 37.26 13.53
C LEU A 306 8.46 37.12 14.55
N ALA A 307 7.38 36.43 14.18
CA ALA A 307 6.22 36.25 15.05
C ALA A 307 6.43 35.01 15.92
N TRP A 308 6.66 35.18 17.21
CA TRP A 308 6.86 34.07 18.17
C TRP A 308 5.72 33.03 18.13
N TRP A 309 4.50 33.46 17.91
CA TRP A 309 3.32 32.59 17.87
C TRP A 309 3.35 31.59 16.71
N SER A 310 3.98 31.92 15.58
CA SER A 310 4.08 31.02 14.42
C SER A 310 4.99 29.80 14.72
N TRP A 311 6.10 30.03 15.41
CA TRP A 311 6.98 28.96 15.89
C TRP A 311 6.35 28.15 17.03
N SER A 312 5.59 28.81 17.90
CA SER A 312 4.81 28.13 18.94
C SER A 312 3.74 27.24 18.33
N ALA A 313 3.05 27.69 17.27
CA ALA A 313 2.09 26.87 16.52
C ALA A 313 2.76 25.62 15.92
N LEU A 314 3.95 25.75 15.31
CA LEU A 314 4.72 24.61 14.82
C LEU A 314 5.05 23.62 15.94
N GLY A 315 5.54 24.14 17.07
CA GLY A 315 5.87 23.29 18.23
C GLY A 315 4.65 22.54 18.77
N ILE A 316 3.49 23.21 18.87
CA ILE A 316 2.23 22.59 19.32
C ILE A 316 1.80 21.50 18.33
N VAL A 317 1.82 21.79 17.02
CA VAL A 317 1.40 20.81 15.99
C VAL A 317 2.31 19.58 16.02
N VAL A 318 3.62 19.75 16.16
CA VAL A 318 4.57 18.64 16.30
C VAL A 318 4.30 17.83 17.56
N ALA A 319 4.02 18.50 18.70
CA ALA A 319 3.70 17.81 19.96
C ALA A 319 2.39 17.02 19.84
N VAL A 320 1.35 17.59 19.23
CA VAL A 320 0.08 16.90 18.94
C VAL A 320 0.33 15.68 18.05
N ARG A 321 1.14 15.84 17.01
CA ARG A 321 1.50 14.77 16.09
C ARG A 321 2.15 13.59 16.80
N TRP A 322 3.11 13.86 17.69
CA TRP A 322 3.76 12.82 18.47
C TRP A 322 2.82 12.16 19.48
N LEU A 323 1.98 12.93 20.15
CA LEU A 323 0.99 12.41 21.10
C LEU A 323 0.06 11.39 20.43
N PHE A 324 -0.54 11.76 19.29
CA PHE A 324 -1.45 10.88 18.56
C PHE A 324 -0.74 9.67 17.97
N ALA A 325 0.48 9.83 17.46
CA ALA A 325 1.27 8.71 16.96
C ALA A 325 1.67 7.74 18.09
N ALA A 326 2.04 8.25 19.26
CA ALA A 326 2.33 7.41 20.43
C ALA A 326 1.09 6.62 20.89
N GLY A 327 -0.10 7.25 20.89
CA GLY A 327 -1.36 6.55 21.17
C GLY A 327 -1.66 5.47 20.13
N LEU A 328 -1.47 5.76 18.85
CA LEU A 328 -1.71 4.81 17.77
C LEU A 328 -0.70 3.65 17.75
N GLN A 329 0.52 3.86 18.26
CA GLN A 329 1.53 2.82 18.37
C GLN A 329 1.03 1.58 19.14
N ALA A 330 0.12 1.75 20.09
CA ALA A 330 -0.50 0.63 20.81
C ALA A 330 -1.24 -0.34 19.86
N VAL A 331 -1.75 0.17 18.74
CA VAL A 331 -2.48 -0.58 17.71
C VAL A 331 -1.56 -1.03 16.58
N VAL A 332 -0.81 -0.08 16.01
CA VAL A 332 0.00 -0.33 14.80
C VAL A 332 1.25 -1.16 15.11
N LYS A 333 1.85 -0.95 16.29
CA LYS A 333 3.01 -1.70 16.79
C LYS A 333 4.19 -1.72 15.80
N ILE A 334 4.59 -0.54 15.28
CA ILE A 334 5.78 -0.42 14.44
C ILE A 334 7.03 -0.74 15.27
N PRO A 335 7.83 -1.77 14.92
CA PRO A 335 8.95 -2.22 15.76
C PRO A 335 10.02 -1.16 16.01
N ASP A 336 10.32 -0.36 14.98
CA ASP A 336 11.38 0.65 15.03
C ASP A 336 10.93 2.02 15.58
N TRP A 337 9.66 2.16 16.01
CA TRP A 337 9.12 3.39 16.55
C TRP A 337 10.00 4.01 17.64
N PRO A 338 10.50 3.28 18.65
CA PRO A 338 11.31 3.88 19.72
C PRO A 338 12.61 4.54 19.24
N ARG A 339 13.08 4.19 18.05
CA ARG A 339 14.32 4.72 17.45
C ARG A 339 14.07 5.72 16.32
N ALA A 340 12.83 5.83 15.86
CA ALA A 340 12.49 6.59 14.65
C ALA A 340 11.44 7.69 14.87
N TRP A 341 10.84 7.81 16.05
CA TRP A 341 9.74 8.75 16.35
C TRP A 341 10.07 10.21 15.98
N TRP A 342 11.32 10.62 16.13
CA TRP A 342 11.80 11.97 15.80
C TRP A 342 11.75 12.29 14.30
N LEU A 343 11.74 11.25 13.42
CA LEU A 343 11.59 11.41 11.98
C LEU A 343 10.16 11.75 11.56
N LEU A 344 9.16 11.55 12.41
CA LEU A 344 7.78 11.69 12.02
C LEU A 344 7.42 13.09 11.50
N PRO A 345 7.85 14.22 12.14
CA PRO A 345 7.63 15.53 11.57
C PRO A 345 8.34 15.75 10.23
N VAL A 346 9.50 15.11 10.03
CA VAL A 346 10.23 15.15 8.76
C VAL A 346 9.45 14.42 7.68
N VAL A 347 8.86 13.26 8.00
CA VAL A 347 8.00 12.51 7.07
C VAL A 347 6.81 13.35 6.65
N ASP A 348 6.14 14.07 7.56
CA ASP A 348 5.01 14.94 7.24
C ASP A 348 5.40 16.07 6.27
N VAL A 349 6.59 16.68 6.47
CA VAL A 349 7.11 17.72 5.55
C VAL A 349 7.45 17.13 4.19
N VAL A 350 8.12 15.98 4.15
CA VAL A 350 8.48 15.28 2.91
C VAL A 350 7.24 14.89 2.12
N GLU A 351 6.19 14.46 2.79
CA GLU A 351 4.89 14.15 2.17
C GLU A 351 4.20 15.37 1.58
N GLY A 352 4.22 16.50 2.28
CA GLY A 352 3.72 17.76 1.76
C GLY A 352 4.47 18.18 0.49
N ILE A 353 5.81 18.07 0.49
CA ILE A 353 6.64 18.33 -0.70
C ILE A 353 6.28 17.36 -1.83
N ALA A 354 6.12 16.06 -1.53
CA ALA A 354 5.77 15.04 -2.52
C ALA A 354 4.36 15.26 -3.09
N PHE A 355 3.41 15.76 -2.28
CA PHE A 355 2.07 16.13 -2.74
C PHE A 355 2.14 17.20 -3.83
N PHE A 356 2.84 18.31 -3.60
CA PHE A 356 3.01 19.34 -4.62
C PHE A 356 3.85 18.82 -5.79
N GLY A 357 4.92 18.07 -5.53
CA GLY A 357 5.76 17.44 -6.55
C GLY A 357 4.98 16.51 -7.49
N ALA A 358 3.85 15.95 -7.04
CA ALA A 358 3.01 15.11 -7.87
C ALA A 358 2.35 15.86 -9.05
N TYR A 359 2.23 17.19 -8.98
CA TYR A 359 1.71 18.01 -10.07
C TYR A 359 2.74 18.32 -11.14
N PHE A 360 4.04 18.08 -10.84
CA PHE A 360 5.14 18.35 -11.77
C PHE A 360 5.66 17.03 -12.36
N GLY A 361 5.50 16.89 -13.68
CA GLY A 361 5.96 15.73 -14.43
C GLY A 361 5.09 14.48 -14.27
N ASN A 362 5.25 13.56 -15.22
CA ASN A 362 4.46 12.33 -15.33
C ASN A 362 5.35 11.08 -15.40
N MET A 363 6.68 11.22 -15.31
CA MET A 363 7.58 10.10 -15.33
C MET A 363 7.54 9.36 -13.99
N VAL A 364 7.41 8.05 -14.03
CA VAL A 364 7.47 7.17 -12.87
C VAL A 364 8.52 6.09 -13.11
N PHE A 365 9.33 5.82 -12.08
CA PHE A 365 10.25 4.70 -12.07
C PHE A 365 9.65 3.58 -11.21
N TRP A 366 9.45 2.41 -11.83
CA TRP A 366 8.84 1.28 -11.16
C TRP A 366 9.39 -0.04 -11.68
N ALA A 367 9.67 -0.99 -10.77
CA ALA A 367 10.23 -2.30 -11.09
C ALA A 367 11.47 -2.24 -12.01
N GLY A 368 12.39 -1.29 -11.73
CA GLY A 368 13.63 -1.11 -12.50
C GLY A 368 13.48 -0.45 -13.87
N ARG A 369 12.28 0.11 -14.19
CA ARG A 369 11.96 0.69 -15.50
C ARG A 369 11.31 2.04 -15.40
N SER A 370 11.47 2.86 -16.44
CA SER A 370 10.86 4.19 -16.56
C SER A 370 9.60 4.13 -17.40
N TYR A 371 8.54 4.73 -16.90
CA TYR A 371 7.25 4.83 -17.58
C TYR A 371 6.75 6.27 -17.58
N LEU A 372 5.98 6.62 -18.61
CA LEU A 372 5.14 7.81 -18.62
C LEU A 372 3.75 7.41 -18.09
N LEU A 373 3.33 8.05 -17.00
CA LEU A 373 1.99 7.88 -16.43
C LEU A 373 1.01 8.83 -17.14
N LEU A 374 0.08 8.28 -17.88
CA LEU A 374 -0.91 9.03 -18.65
C LEU A 374 -2.04 9.59 -17.76
N CYS A 375 -2.90 10.42 -18.33
CA CYS A 375 -3.98 11.09 -17.60
C CYS A 375 -5.04 10.11 -17.08
N ASP A 376 -5.25 9.01 -17.77
CA ASP A 376 -6.16 7.92 -17.43
C ASP A 376 -5.58 6.90 -16.44
N GLY A 377 -4.36 7.11 -15.93
CA GLY A 377 -3.67 6.20 -15.02
C GLY A 377 -2.94 5.05 -15.70
N THR A 378 -2.92 4.99 -17.04
CA THR A 378 -2.19 3.96 -17.77
C THR A 378 -0.70 4.28 -17.87
N LEU A 379 0.10 3.22 -18.00
CA LEU A 379 1.54 3.25 -18.18
C LEU A 379 1.88 3.19 -19.68
N LYS A 380 2.74 4.09 -20.14
CA LYS A 380 3.41 3.98 -21.41
C LYS A 380 4.91 3.84 -21.16
N PRO A 381 5.59 2.80 -21.67
CA PRO A 381 7.03 2.67 -21.54
C PRO A 381 7.73 3.92 -22.07
N ALA A 382 8.66 4.46 -21.30
CA ALA A 382 9.42 5.64 -21.70
C ALA A 382 10.53 5.29 -22.71
N ASP A 383 11.00 4.02 -22.70
CA ASP A 383 11.99 3.48 -23.61
C ASP A 383 11.39 2.23 -24.31
N PRO A 384 11.51 2.09 -25.64
CA PRO A 384 11.08 0.90 -26.36
C PRO A 384 11.69 -0.42 -25.84
N ASP A 385 12.92 -0.37 -25.31
CA ASP A 385 13.57 -1.54 -24.68
C ASP A 385 12.96 -1.96 -23.35
N THR A 386 12.16 -1.11 -22.71
CA THR A 386 11.42 -1.43 -21.48
C THR A 386 10.46 -2.61 -21.69
N LEU A 387 9.90 -2.78 -22.88
CA LEU A 387 9.02 -3.92 -23.23
C LEU A 387 9.81 -5.18 -23.60
N ARG A 388 11.05 -5.04 -24.09
CA ARG A 388 11.86 -6.17 -24.59
C ARG A 388 12.59 -6.98 -23.51
N GLY A 389 12.38 -6.67 -22.23
CA GLY A 389 12.89 -7.46 -21.10
C GLY A 389 14.39 -7.30 -20.80
N LYS A 390 15.10 -6.42 -21.49
CA LYS A 390 16.49 -6.10 -21.13
C LYS A 390 16.47 -5.26 -19.86
N VAL A 391 16.78 -5.88 -18.75
CA VAL A 391 17.06 -5.18 -17.47
C VAL A 391 18.35 -4.39 -17.68
N ALA A 392 18.32 -3.08 -17.49
CA ALA A 392 19.55 -2.34 -17.29
C ALA A 392 20.31 -3.01 -16.12
N PRO A 393 21.61 -3.27 -16.23
CA PRO A 393 22.35 -3.90 -15.16
C PRO A 393 22.17 -3.04 -13.90
N VAL A 394 21.73 -3.69 -12.83
CA VAL A 394 21.77 -3.07 -11.50
C VAL A 394 23.21 -2.64 -11.31
N ALA A 395 23.44 -1.33 -11.21
CA ALA A 395 24.77 -0.81 -10.90
C ALA A 395 25.21 -1.48 -9.61
N THR A 396 26.09 -2.46 -9.72
CA THR A 396 26.78 -3.08 -8.60
C THR A 396 27.47 -1.93 -7.89
N ALA A 397 27.04 -1.62 -6.67
CA ALA A 397 27.77 -0.73 -5.81
C ALA A 397 29.20 -1.28 -5.73
N LYS A 398 30.14 -0.60 -6.35
CA LYS A 398 31.54 -0.83 -6.07
C LYS A 398 31.79 -0.49 -4.63
N ASN A 399 32.46 -1.41 -3.96
CA ASN A 399 32.98 -1.45 -2.59
C ASN A 399 33.21 -0.09 -1.93
#